data_0bc8fd1bf03211e365269db946c3aaf5
#
_entry.id   0bc8fd1bf03211e365269db946c3aaf5
#
_cell.length_a   1.000
_cell.length_b   1.000
_cell.length_c   1.000
_cell.angle_alpha   90.00
_cell.angle_beta   90.00
_cell.angle_gamma   90.00
#
_symmetry.space_group_name_H-M   'P 1'
#
loop_
_entity.id
_entity.type
_entity.pdbx_description
1 polymer ?
#
loop_
_entity_poly.entity_id
_entity_poly.type
_entity_poly.pdbx_seq_one_letter_code
_entity_poly.pdbx_strand_id
1 'polypeptide(L)' 'MTAPRVIGLIAGGRSFPLLAAEGVKRAGHRLVVAAFPGHSNMDVKRHADVFGKLRLGKLDDLIAFFKDNGVTEVIMAGT' A
#
# COMPACT_ATOMS: atom_id res chain seq x y z
N MET A 1 15.10 1.17 -19.07
CA MET A 1 14.18 1.93 -18.21
C MET A 1 12.91 1.13 -17.99
N THR A 2 12.53 0.91 -16.77
CA THR A 2 11.33 0.12 -16.46
C THR A 2 10.09 0.99 -16.48
N ALA A 3 9.02 0.53 -17.12
CA ALA A 3 7.77 1.27 -17.15
C ALA A 3 7.19 1.38 -15.73
N PRO A 4 6.52 2.49 -15.41
CA PRO A 4 5.85 2.61 -14.10
C PRO A 4 4.85 1.48 -13.89
N ARG A 5 4.79 1.01 -12.65
CA ARG A 5 3.87 -0.06 -12.24
C ARG A 5 2.92 0.46 -11.20
N VAL A 6 1.87 -0.29 -10.95
CA VAL A 6 0.94 0.00 -9.87
C VAL A 6 1.22 -0.99 -8.74
N ILE A 7 1.79 -0.48 -7.67
CA ILE A 7 2.21 -1.30 -6.55
C ILE A 7 1.20 -1.16 -5.42
N GLY A 8 0.69 -2.29 -4.95
CA GLY A 8 -0.16 -2.32 -3.77
C GLY A 8 0.68 -2.59 -2.54
N LEU A 9 0.52 -1.78 -1.51
CA LEU A 9 1.22 -1.95 -0.25
C LEU A 9 0.22 -2.31 0.83
N ILE A 10 0.41 -3.47 1.43
CA ILE A 10 -0.34 -3.88 2.62
C ILE A 10 0.47 -3.39 3.81
N ALA A 11 0.00 -2.30 4.41
CA ALA A 11 0.73 -1.61 5.46
C ALA A 11 0.28 -2.10 6.84
N GLY A 12 1.10 -2.93 7.46
CA GLY A 12 0.89 -3.36 8.83
C GLY A 12 2.14 -3.05 9.63
N GLY A 13 2.05 -2.38 10.75
CA GLY A 13 3.21 -2.02 11.52
C GLY A 13 3.52 -0.54 11.43
N ARG A 14 4.73 -0.15 11.88
CA ARG A 14 5.02 1.26 12.10
C ARG A 14 6.01 1.88 11.11
N SER A 15 7.23 1.36 11.04
CA SER A 15 8.30 2.02 10.30
C SER A 15 8.52 1.43 8.92
N PHE A 16 8.46 0.13 8.80
CA PHE A 16 8.79 -0.55 7.56
C PHE A 16 7.84 -0.16 6.42
N PRO A 17 6.51 -0.05 6.63
CA PRO A 17 5.63 0.41 5.56
C PRO A 17 5.98 1.79 5.02
N LEU A 18 6.42 2.69 5.89
CA LEU A 18 6.80 4.03 5.47
C LEU A 18 8.03 3.99 4.56
N LEU A 19 9.04 3.19 4.93
CA LEU A 19 10.22 3.02 4.11
C LEU A 19 9.90 2.38 2.76
N ALA A 20 9.02 1.38 2.76
CA ALA A 20 8.59 0.73 1.53
C ALA A 20 7.85 1.71 0.62
N ALA A 21 6.98 2.53 1.18
CA ALA A 21 6.24 3.53 0.41
C ALA A 21 7.18 4.54 -0.23
N GLU A 22 8.16 5.03 0.52
CA GLU A 22 9.16 5.95 0.00
C GLU A 22 9.94 5.33 -1.15
N GLY A 23 10.32 4.07 -1.02
CA GLY A 23 11.05 3.35 -2.07
C GLY A 23 10.26 3.21 -3.34
N VAL A 24 8.98 2.87 -3.23
CA VAL A 24 8.09 2.73 -4.38
C VAL A 24 7.95 4.07 -5.11
N LYS A 25 7.74 5.16 -4.39
CA LYS A 25 7.59 6.48 -5.01
C LYS A 25 8.89 6.96 -5.61
N ARG A 26 10.02 6.68 -4.96
CA ARG A 26 11.33 7.05 -5.49
C ARG A 26 11.63 6.34 -6.80
N ALA A 27 11.12 5.13 -6.96
CA ALA A 27 11.27 4.36 -8.19
C ALA A 27 10.31 4.81 -9.29
N GLY A 28 9.41 5.75 -9.02
CA GLY A 28 8.51 6.31 -10.02
C GLY A 28 7.22 5.52 -10.24
N HIS A 29 6.89 4.60 -9.34
CA HIS A 29 5.67 3.80 -9.47
C HIS A 29 4.47 4.46 -8.81
N ARG A 30 3.28 4.04 -9.21
CA ARG A 30 2.05 4.43 -8.56
C ARG A 30 1.86 3.56 -7.32
N LEU A 31 1.49 4.17 -6.21
CA LEU A 31 1.37 3.48 -4.93
C LEU A 31 -0.08 3.47 -4.44
N VAL A 32 -0.61 2.27 -4.25
CA VAL A 32 -1.94 2.05 -3.68
C VAL A 32 -1.75 1.40 -2.32
N VAL A 33 -2.14 2.09 -1.25
CA VAL A 33 -1.90 1.62 0.12
C VAL A 33 -3.19 1.14 0.74
N ALA A 34 -3.15 -0.08 1.28
CA ALA A 34 -4.20 -0.63 2.11
C ALA A 34 -3.73 -0.57 3.56
N ALA A 35 -4.39 0.21 4.38
CA ALA A 35 -4.06 0.40 5.78
C ALA A 35 -5.17 -0.14 6.67
N PHE A 36 -4.78 -0.55 7.87
CA PHE A 36 -5.71 -1.10 8.84
C PHE A 36 -5.68 -0.22 10.08
N PRO A 37 -6.71 0.63 10.29
CA PRO A 37 -6.73 1.56 11.43
C PRO A 37 -6.45 0.82 12.75
N GLY A 38 -5.58 1.39 13.56
CA GLY A 38 -5.14 0.76 14.81
C GLY A 38 -3.97 -0.19 14.65
N HIS A 39 -3.65 -0.60 13.43
CA HIS A 39 -2.57 -1.54 13.14
C HIS A 39 -1.53 -1.01 12.18
N SER A 40 -1.73 0.19 11.64
CA SER A 40 -0.84 0.78 10.65
C SER A 40 -0.39 2.17 11.08
N ASN A 41 0.82 2.55 10.66
CA ASN A 41 1.28 3.92 10.78
C ASN A 41 0.61 4.74 9.67
N MET A 42 -0.24 5.67 10.05
CA MET A 42 -1.01 6.46 9.09
C MET A 42 -0.17 7.49 8.32
N ASP A 43 1.08 7.71 8.71
CA ASP A 43 1.98 8.60 7.97
C ASP A 43 2.25 8.11 6.55
N VAL A 44 2.07 6.82 6.30
CA VAL A 44 2.24 6.25 4.97
C VAL A 44 1.27 6.86 3.96
N LYS A 45 0.17 7.43 4.43
CA LYS A 45 -0.85 8.06 3.59
C LYS A 45 -0.29 9.15 2.69
N ARG A 46 0.68 9.92 3.18
CA ARG A 46 1.21 11.05 2.41
C ARG A 46 2.01 10.61 1.17
N HIS A 47 2.43 9.38 1.12
CA HIS A 47 3.15 8.84 -0.04
C HIS A 47 2.22 8.09 -1.00
N ALA A 48 0.97 7.87 -0.62
CA ALA A 48 0.04 7.06 -1.41
C ALA A 48 -0.63 7.88 -2.49
N ASP A 49 -0.73 7.32 -3.68
CA ASP A 49 -1.57 7.88 -4.73
C ASP A 49 -3.03 7.53 -4.46
N VAL A 50 -3.27 6.33 -3.92
CA VAL A 50 -4.59 5.92 -3.45
C VAL A 50 -4.41 5.31 -2.07
N PHE A 51 -5.24 5.71 -1.12
CA PHE A 51 -5.16 5.24 0.25
C PHE A 51 -6.52 4.71 0.69
N GLY A 52 -6.57 3.46 1.12
CA GLY A 52 -7.79 2.84 1.61
C GLY A 52 -7.63 2.36 3.04
N LYS A 53 -8.63 2.62 3.86
CA LYS A 53 -8.72 2.07 5.21
C LYS A 53 -9.59 0.84 5.14
N LEU A 54 -9.04 -0.31 5.47
CA LEU A 54 -9.74 -1.59 5.38
C LEU A 54 -9.83 -2.23 6.76
N ARG A 55 -10.75 -3.17 6.87
CA ARG A 55 -10.89 -3.95 8.11
C ARG A 55 -9.97 -5.15 8.07
N LEU A 56 -9.30 -5.38 9.18
CA LEU A 56 -8.51 -6.59 9.35
C LEU A 56 -9.43 -7.80 9.27
N GLY A 57 -9.01 -8.82 8.51
CA GLY A 57 -9.79 -10.03 8.34
C GLY A 57 -10.77 -10.02 7.16
N LYS A 58 -10.90 -8.90 6.47
CA LYS A 58 -11.75 -8.79 5.29
C LYS A 58 -10.92 -8.91 4.02
N LEU A 59 -10.49 -10.13 3.72
CA LEU A 59 -9.62 -10.40 2.57
C LEU A 59 -10.27 -10.04 1.25
N ASP A 60 -11.56 -10.29 1.12
CA ASP A 60 -12.29 -9.98 -0.13
C ASP A 60 -12.26 -8.49 -0.43
N ASP A 61 -12.39 -7.66 0.60
CA ASP A 61 -12.34 -6.20 0.44
C ASP A 61 -10.96 -5.75 0.00
N LEU A 62 -9.91 -6.37 0.54
CA LEU A 62 -8.54 -6.06 0.17
C LEU A 62 -8.27 -6.40 -1.30
N ILE A 63 -8.70 -7.57 -1.73
CA ILE A 63 -8.53 -8.01 -3.11
C ILE A 63 -9.27 -7.07 -4.05
N ALA A 64 -10.53 -6.74 -3.74
CA ALA A 64 -11.34 -5.84 -4.55
C ALA A 64 -10.71 -4.46 -4.62
N PHE A 65 -10.19 -3.94 -3.50
CA PHE A 65 -9.56 -2.64 -3.46
C PHE A 65 -8.35 -2.56 -4.40
N PHE A 66 -7.49 -3.56 -4.33
CA PHE A 66 -6.31 -3.59 -5.20
C PHE A 66 -6.71 -3.78 -6.67
N LYS A 67 -7.64 -4.66 -6.93
CA LYS A 67 -8.11 -4.94 -8.28
C LYS A 67 -8.72 -3.71 -8.93
N ASP A 68 -9.57 -3.00 -8.19
CA ASP A 68 -10.26 -1.80 -8.70
C ASP A 68 -9.28 -0.67 -9.00
N ASN A 69 -8.11 -0.68 -8.37
CA ASN A 69 -7.08 0.33 -8.58
C ASN A 69 -5.96 -0.12 -9.52
N GLY A 70 -6.14 -1.25 -10.19
CA GLY A 70 -5.20 -1.71 -11.21
C GLY A 70 -3.85 -2.18 -10.68
N VAL A 71 -3.81 -2.63 -9.43
CA VAL A 71 -2.56 -3.11 -8.81
C VAL A 71 -2.07 -4.37 -9.51
N THR A 72 -0.79 -4.38 -9.88
CA THR A 72 -0.16 -5.51 -10.55
C THR A 72 0.84 -6.24 -9.67
N GLU A 73 1.36 -5.59 -8.64
CA GLU A 73 2.31 -6.19 -7.72
C GLU A 73 1.95 -5.78 -6.30
N VAL A 74 2.13 -6.67 -5.35
CA VAL A 74 1.79 -6.42 -3.95
C VAL A 74 3.02 -6.60 -3.08
N ILE A 75 3.24 -5.63 -2.20
CA ILE A 75 4.26 -5.70 -1.16
C ILE A 75 3.54 -5.79 0.18
N MET A 76 3.97 -6.72 1.00
CA MET A 76 3.47 -6.86 2.36
C MET A 76 4.55 -6.35 3.32
N ALA A 77 4.25 -5.29 4.03
CA ALA A 77 5.20 -4.69 4.96
C ALA A 77 4.59 -4.66 6.36
N GLY A 78 5.09 -5.53 7.22
CA GLY A 78 4.65 -5.64 8.60
C GLY A 78 5.78 -5.26 9.55
N THR A 79 5.46 -4.51 10.58
CA THR A 79 6.39 -3.99 11.59
C THR A 79 7.62 -3.27 10.97
#